data_02c6488d68f079f2b1869b803f58a0d5
#
_entry.id   02c6488d68f079f2b1869b803f58a0d5
#
_cell.length_a   1.000
_cell.length_b   1.000
_cell.length_c   1.000
_cell.angle_alpha   90.00
_cell.angle_beta   90.00
_cell.angle_gamma   90.00
#
_symmetry.space_group_name_H-M   'P 1'
#
loop_
_entity.id
_entity.type
_entity.pdbx_description
1 polymer ?
#
loop_
_entity_poly.entity_id
_entity_poly.type
_entity_poly.pdbx_seq_one_letter_code
_entity_poly.pdbx_strand_id
1 'polypeptide(L)'
;MTKAAAQPPGPPRTTGLWRADPEAQRREVVVGFGASTLVLSDGRSETVLGHWALAAVVRLNPKRMPAIYAPEPGGAGETLEIAAPEAVARIEAIRRQIAERRPRPGRLRLVLFALMAASALGFIAIWLPATLIAHTAGALPPAKRAEIGRDALGDLARLTGTPCESALGRAAADRLAERLFGTEPYRIEVLREGLAQTGGTAHLPGRILLMDRALIEAHETPEVAAGYLLAEALRAEASDAMRALLAEVGVAATSRLLTTGSLPPDALRGIAETILTRPPAEVDASALAARMAAAGVRAEPYAQLARPGDPTLAAADRARTEPARLILPDEDWVALQGICQR
;
A
#
# COMPACT_ATOMS: atom_id res chain seq x y z
N MET A 1 -54.25 19.18 60.75
CA MET A 1 -52.93 18.82 61.25
C MET A 1 -51.93 18.96 60.05
N THR A 2 -51.31 20.12 59.99
CA THR A 2 -50.40 20.48 58.91
C THR A 2 -48.99 19.96 59.23
N LYS A 3 -48.50 19.00 58.46
CA LYS A 3 -47.16 18.39 58.62
C LYS A 3 -46.13 19.44 58.15
N ALA A 4 -45.38 20.00 59.13
CA ALA A 4 -44.29 20.92 58.86
C ALA A 4 -43.25 20.19 57.95
N ALA A 5 -43.03 20.75 56.75
CA ALA A 5 -41.97 20.29 55.85
C ALA A 5 -40.60 20.56 56.47
N ALA A 6 -39.84 19.51 56.75
CA ALA A 6 -38.46 19.61 57.24
C ALA A 6 -37.64 20.36 56.20
N GLN A 7 -37.08 21.51 56.60
CA GLN A 7 -36.11 22.22 55.77
C GLN A 7 -34.93 21.30 55.42
N PRO A 8 -34.47 21.28 54.19
CA PRO A 8 -33.30 20.48 53.83
C PRO A 8 -32.10 20.93 54.67
N PRO A 9 -31.23 19.98 55.13
CA PRO A 9 -30.06 20.32 55.92
C PRO A 9 -29.21 21.31 55.14
N GLY A 10 -28.94 22.46 55.76
CA GLY A 10 -28.09 23.49 55.16
C GLY A 10 -26.72 22.95 54.74
N PRO A 11 -25.98 23.64 53.87
CA PRO A 11 -24.69 23.16 53.44
C PRO A 11 -23.81 22.81 54.65
N PRO A 12 -23.07 21.69 54.60
CA PRO A 12 -22.23 21.28 55.73
C PRO A 12 -21.27 22.41 56.10
N ARG A 13 -21.23 22.77 57.38
CA ARG A 13 -20.39 23.83 57.93
C ARG A 13 -19.37 23.23 58.87
N THR A 14 -18.16 23.81 58.91
CA THR A 14 -17.12 23.48 59.89
C THR A 14 -16.48 24.76 60.39
N THR A 15 -15.80 24.71 61.54
CA THR A 15 -15.04 25.84 62.04
C THR A 15 -13.59 25.75 61.58
N GLY A 16 -12.94 26.88 61.36
CA GLY A 16 -11.54 27.00 61.04
C GLY A 16 -10.93 28.30 61.57
N LEU A 17 -9.62 28.36 61.59
CA LEU A 17 -8.89 29.57 61.97
C LEU A 17 -8.39 30.24 60.69
N TRP A 18 -8.92 31.39 60.35
CA TRP A 18 -8.56 32.18 59.20
C TRP A 18 -7.61 33.31 59.53
N ARG A 19 -6.66 33.56 58.68
CA ARG A 19 -5.72 34.68 58.74
C ARG A 19 -5.72 35.39 57.42
N ALA A 20 -6.02 36.69 57.39
CA ALA A 20 -6.13 37.48 56.17
C ALA A 20 -4.74 37.78 55.52
N ASP A 21 -3.74 37.96 56.36
CA ASP A 21 -2.34 38.19 55.94
C ASP A 21 -1.37 37.62 57.01
N PRO A 22 -0.06 37.47 56.73
CA PRO A 22 0.92 36.89 57.67
C PRO A 22 1.02 37.57 59.02
N GLU A 23 0.72 38.86 59.08
CA GLU A 23 0.79 39.66 60.31
C GLU A 23 -0.54 39.79 61.03
N ALA A 24 -1.67 39.42 60.38
CA ALA A 24 -3.01 39.47 60.96
C ALA A 24 -3.19 38.44 62.04
N GLN A 25 -4.05 38.76 63.05
CA GLN A 25 -4.44 37.80 64.08
C GLN A 25 -5.33 36.71 63.51
N ARG A 26 -5.16 35.49 64.03
CA ARG A 26 -6.03 34.36 63.67
C ARG A 26 -7.44 34.64 64.18
N ARG A 27 -8.43 34.46 63.32
CA ARG A 27 -9.85 34.65 63.60
C ARG A 27 -10.60 33.35 63.38
N GLU A 28 -11.48 33.02 64.31
CA GLU A 28 -12.35 31.85 64.13
C GLU A 28 -13.44 32.19 63.07
N VAL A 29 -13.58 31.33 62.13
CA VAL A 29 -14.56 31.47 61.03
C VAL A 29 -15.36 30.20 60.84
N VAL A 30 -16.58 30.34 60.35
CA VAL A 30 -17.39 29.22 59.87
C VAL A 30 -17.10 29.03 58.37
N VAL A 31 -16.69 27.81 58.03
CA VAL A 31 -16.40 27.41 56.64
C VAL A 31 -17.58 26.67 56.08
N GLY A 32 -18.24 27.26 55.08
CA GLY A 32 -19.32 26.66 54.32
C GLY A 32 -18.81 26.02 53.03
N PHE A 33 -19.30 24.83 52.70
CA PHE A 33 -18.91 24.09 51.49
C PHE A 33 -19.94 24.27 50.41
N GLY A 34 -19.60 24.98 49.36
CA GLY A 34 -20.37 25.00 48.12
C GLY A 34 -19.93 23.89 47.16
N ALA A 35 -20.55 23.78 46.01
CA ALA A 35 -20.22 22.77 45.00
C ALA A 35 -18.80 22.94 44.42
N SER A 36 -18.31 24.20 44.32
CA SER A 36 -16.98 24.53 43.77
C SER A 36 -16.27 25.63 44.58
N THR A 37 -16.86 26.09 45.67
CA THR A 37 -16.37 27.22 46.48
C THR A 37 -16.35 26.90 47.93
N LEU A 38 -15.44 27.53 48.68
CA LEU A 38 -15.46 27.65 50.14
C LEU A 38 -15.91 29.07 50.50
N VAL A 39 -16.84 29.17 51.37
CA VAL A 39 -17.32 30.46 51.91
C VAL A 39 -16.86 30.58 53.36
N LEU A 40 -16.12 31.63 53.65
CA LEU A 40 -15.65 31.93 55.02
C LEU A 40 -16.57 33.00 55.61
N SER A 41 -17.21 32.71 56.73
CA SER A 41 -18.12 33.62 57.41
C SER A 41 -17.69 33.86 58.86
N ASP A 42 -17.93 35.01 59.39
CA ASP A 42 -17.74 35.32 60.81
C ASP A 42 -18.74 34.48 61.63
N GLY A 43 -18.25 33.75 62.64
CA GLY A 43 -19.12 32.92 63.50
C GLY A 43 -20.15 33.64 64.36
N ARG A 44 -20.02 34.95 64.55
CA ARG A 44 -20.90 35.79 65.33
C ARG A 44 -21.90 36.64 64.57
N SER A 45 -21.43 37.17 63.43
CA SER A 45 -22.22 38.13 62.61
C SER A 45 -22.75 37.53 61.30
N GLU A 46 -22.44 36.29 61.02
CA GLU A 46 -22.70 35.60 59.71
C GLU A 46 -22.22 36.37 58.48
N THR A 47 -21.45 37.44 58.67
CA THR A 47 -20.90 38.24 57.55
C THR A 47 -19.87 37.41 56.79
N VAL A 48 -19.98 37.38 55.45
CA VAL A 48 -19.03 36.69 54.57
C VAL A 48 -17.73 37.46 54.55
N LEU A 49 -16.62 36.78 54.94
CA LEU A 49 -15.28 37.33 54.98
C LEU A 49 -14.45 37.00 53.74
N GLY A 50 -14.77 35.89 53.08
CA GLY A 50 -14.04 35.46 51.88
C GLY A 50 -14.75 34.36 51.10
N HIS A 51 -14.48 34.35 49.78
CA HIS A 51 -14.92 33.29 48.86
C HIS A 51 -13.71 32.70 48.17
N TRP A 52 -13.45 31.41 48.35
CA TRP A 52 -12.34 30.73 47.76
C TRP A 52 -12.82 29.71 46.73
N ALA A 53 -12.26 29.74 45.53
CA ALA A 53 -12.53 28.72 44.52
C ALA A 53 -11.78 27.43 44.85
N LEU A 54 -12.48 26.33 45.09
CA LEU A 54 -11.87 25.03 45.45
C LEU A 54 -10.88 24.52 44.40
N ALA A 55 -11.02 24.95 43.14
CA ALA A 55 -10.09 24.65 42.06
C ALA A 55 -8.71 25.33 42.22
N ALA A 56 -8.65 26.48 42.90
CA ALA A 56 -7.46 27.25 43.16
C ALA A 56 -6.83 26.94 44.52
N VAL A 57 -7.62 26.50 45.50
CA VAL A 57 -7.17 26.23 46.86
C VAL A 57 -6.01 25.24 46.91
N VAL A 58 -4.94 25.61 47.57
CA VAL A 58 -3.76 24.77 47.77
C VAL A 58 -3.55 24.43 49.21
N ARG A 59 -3.22 23.18 49.52
CA ARG A 59 -2.81 22.76 50.86
C ARG A 59 -1.33 23.00 51.05
N LEU A 60 -0.99 23.84 52.05
CA LEU A 60 0.40 24.24 52.30
C LEU A 60 1.19 23.20 53.12
N ASN A 61 0.52 22.39 53.94
CA ASN A 61 1.15 21.38 54.81
C ASN A 61 0.65 19.96 54.50
N PRO A 62 1.05 19.31 53.40
CA PRO A 62 0.62 17.96 53.08
C PRO A 62 0.85 16.98 54.22
N LYS A 63 -0.17 16.11 54.52
CA LYS A 63 -0.09 15.04 55.54
C LYS A 63 0.03 15.51 57.01
N ARG A 64 0.00 16.81 57.29
CA ARG A 64 -0.01 17.32 58.69
C ARG A 64 -1.39 17.83 59.07
N MET A 65 -1.72 17.72 60.38
CA MET A 65 -2.95 18.29 60.93
C MET A 65 -2.54 19.29 62.03
N PRO A 66 -3.28 20.37 62.19
CA PRO A 66 -4.39 20.83 61.37
C PRO A 66 -3.96 21.17 59.95
N ALA A 67 -4.87 20.98 58.94
CA ALA A 67 -4.57 21.26 57.55
C ALA A 67 -4.62 22.76 57.31
N ILE A 68 -3.59 23.30 56.61
CA ILE A 68 -3.48 24.70 56.28
C ILE A 68 -3.68 24.84 54.75
N TYR A 69 -4.64 25.65 54.37
CA TYR A 69 -5.00 25.94 52.97
C TYR A 69 -4.74 27.42 52.66
N ALA A 70 -4.38 27.68 51.38
CA ALA A 70 -4.34 29.02 50.83
C ALA A 70 -5.31 29.13 49.64
N PRO A 71 -5.83 30.34 49.30
CA PRO A 71 -6.78 30.52 48.21
C PRO A 71 -6.19 30.23 46.84
N GLU A 72 -4.89 30.41 46.68
CA GLU A 72 -4.14 30.19 45.42
C GLU A 72 -2.68 29.80 45.66
N PRO A 73 -2.02 29.19 44.67
CA PRO A 73 -0.58 28.88 44.76
C PRO A 73 0.22 30.16 44.85
N GLY A 74 1.02 30.32 45.91
CA GLY A 74 1.84 31.52 46.13
C GLY A 74 1.05 32.73 46.64
N GLY A 75 -0.20 32.53 47.07
CA GLY A 75 -1.08 33.58 47.57
C GLY A 75 -0.47 34.39 48.72
N ALA A 76 -0.81 35.69 48.77
CA ALA A 76 -0.22 36.75 49.58
C ALA A 76 -0.43 36.63 51.08
N GLY A 77 -0.32 35.42 51.62
CA GLY A 77 -0.33 35.18 53.06
C GLY A 77 -1.67 34.86 53.69
N GLU A 78 -2.76 34.89 52.92
CA GLU A 78 -4.05 34.45 53.38
C GLU A 78 -4.07 32.94 53.63
N THR A 79 -4.45 32.52 54.86
CA THR A 79 -4.45 31.09 55.21
C THR A 79 -5.69 30.71 56.00
N LEU A 80 -6.13 29.47 55.82
CA LEU A 80 -7.22 28.85 56.56
C LEU A 80 -6.73 27.54 57.17
N GLU A 81 -6.81 27.44 58.49
CA GLU A 81 -6.43 26.27 59.23
C GLU A 81 -7.69 25.48 59.66
N ILE A 82 -7.77 24.22 59.28
CA ILE A 82 -8.91 23.33 59.57
C ILE A 82 -8.41 22.12 60.36
N ALA A 83 -8.96 21.93 61.55
CA ALA A 83 -8.62 20.80 62.42
C ALA A 83 -9.53 19.58 62.23
N ALA A 84 -10.73 19.75 61.69
CA ALA A 84 -11.69 18.66 61.50
C ALA A 84 -11.30 17.72 60.37
N PRO A 85 -10.97 16.43 60.60
CA PRO A 85 -10.51 15.50 59.57
C PRO A 85 -11.54 15.27 58.46
N GLU A 86 -12.83 15.25 58.80
CA GLU A 86 -13.91 15.06 57.81
C GLU A 86 -14.02 16.22 56.81
N ALA A 87 -13.83 17.44 57.32
CA ALA A 87 -13.82 18.64 56.45
C ALA A 87 -12.62 18.64 55.50
N VAL A 88 -11.45 18.26 56.02
CA VAL A 88 -10.22 18.10 55.19
C VAL A 88 -10.41 17.04 54.12
N ALA A 89 -10.94 15.86 54.47
CA ALA A 89 -11.22 14.78 53.53
C ALA A 89 -12.19 15.23 52.43
N ARG A 90 -13.19 16.02 52.77
CA ARG A 90 -14.16 16.57 51.80
C ARG A 90 -13.53 17.56 50.84
N ILE A 91 -12.72 18.49 51.34
CA ILE A 91 -11.97 19.44 50.49
C ILE A 91 -11.10 18.68 49.48
N GLU A 92 -10.35 17.71 49.97
CA GLU A 92 -9.44 16.92 49.10
C GLU A 92 -10.21 16.03 48.10
N ALA A 93 -11.40 15.52 48.47
CA ALA A 93 -12.24 14.77 47.54
C ALA A 93 -12.77 15.67 46.40
N ILE A 94 -13.29 16.86 46.72
CA ILE A 94 -13.78 17.80 45.72
C ILE A 94 -12.63 18.28 44.79
N ARG A 95 -11.48 18.58 45.38
CA ARG A 95 -10.29 18.98 44.62
C ARG A 95 -9.82 17.88 43.64
N ARG A 96 -9.84 16.61 44.07
CA ARG A 96 -9.55 15.46 43.19
C ARG A 96 -10.53 15.36 42.04
N GLN A 97 -11.84 15.46 42.31
CA GLN A 97 -12.86 15.43 41.26
C GLN A 97 -12.69 16.55 40.24
N ILE A 98 -12.32 17.76 40.69
CA ILE A 98 -12.05 18.89 39.81
C ILE A 98 -10.78 18.62 38.96
N ALA A 99 -9.73 18.08 39.56
CA ALA A 99 -8.48 17.76 38.90
C ALA A 99 -8.66 16.63 37.86
N GLU A 100 -9.49 15.63 38.13
CA GLU A 100 -9.80 14.53 37.21
C GLU A 100 -10.61 14.99 35.98
N ARG A 101 -11.47 16.01 36.15
CA ARG A 101 -12.27 16.62 35.08
C ARG A 101 -11.47 17.58 34.20
N ARG A 102 -10.24 17.94 34.56
CA ARG A 102 -9.39 18.79 33.70
C ARG A 102 -9.00 18.01 32.45
N PRO A 103 -9.44 18.45 31.25
CA PRO A 103 -9.02 17.84 29.99
C PRO A 103 -7.49 17.95 29.88
N ARG A 104 -6.84 16.85 29.57
CA ARG A 104 -5.39 16.80 29.29
C ARG A 104 -5.17 17.11 27.81
N PRO A 105 -5.04 18.36 27.38
CA PRO A 105 -5.09 18.75 25.95
C PRO A 105 -3.93 18.22 25.12
N GLY A 106 -2.85 17.75 25.76
CA GLY A 106 -1.67 17.26 25.06
C GLY A 106 -1.81 15.85 24.46
N ARG A 107 -2.54 14.95 25.11
CA ARG A 107 -2.63 13.55 24.68
C ARG A 107 -3.44 13.37 23.40
N LEU A 108 -4.56 14.08 23.26
CA LEU A 108 -5.39 13.99 22.04
C LEU A 108 -4.66 14.50 20.81
N ARG A 109 -3.94 15.62 20.96
CA ARG A 109 -3.10 16.16 19.86
C ARG A 109 -1.99 15.19 19.46
N LEU A 110 -1.32 14.58 20.44
CA LEU A 110 -0.26 13.61 20.18
C LEU A 110 -0.79 12.34 19.49
N VAL A 111 -1.96 11.85 19.89
CA VAL A 111 -2.63 10.71 19.24
C VAL A 111 -3.03 11.06 17.81
N LEU A 112 -3.59 12.25 17.56
CA LEU A 112 -3.95 12.71 16.21
C LEU A 112 -2.71 12.85 15.32
N PHE A 113 -1.61 13.43 15.83
CA PHE A 113 -0.36 13.50 15.09
C PHE A 113 0.24 12.13 14.80
N ALA A 114 0.21 11.20 15.77
CA ALA A 114 0.69 9.83 15.56
C ALA A 114 -0.16 9.08 14.52
N LEU A 115 -1.48 9.24 14.56
CA LEU A 115 -2.39 8.64 13.58
C LEU A 115 -2.16 9.21 12.17
N MET A 116 -2.01 10.53 12.06
CA MET A 116 -1.73 11.20 10.79
C MET A 116 -0.36 10.79 10.23
N ALA A 117 0.67 10.71 11.06
CA ALA A 117 1.99 10.25 10.66
C ALA A 117 1.97 8.77 10.24
N ALA A 118 1.26 7.91 10.96
CA ALA A 118 1.09 6.50 10.62
C ALA A 118 0.32 6.33 9.29
N SER A 119 -0.75 7.11 9.07
CA SER A 119 -1.50 7.13 7.80
C SER A 119 -0.63 7.60 6.63
N ALA A 120 0.16 8.65 6.82
CA ALA A 120 1.07 9.16 5.80
C ALA A 120 2.17 8.14 5.46
N LEU A 121 2.78 7.52 6.48
CA LEU A 121 3.77 6.46 6.28
C LEU A 121 3.17 5.23 5.59
N GLY A 122 1.98 4.82 5.98
CA GLY A 122 1.25 3.72 5.33
C GLY A 122 0.93 4.03 3.87
N PHE A 123 0.46 5.23 3.57
CA PHE A 123 0.21 5.67 2.21
C PHE A 123 1.48 5.68 1.36
N ILE A 124 2.58 6.24 1.89
CA ILE A 124 3.88 6.25 1.22
C ILE A 124 4.38 4.81 0.98
N ALA A 125 4.28 3.93 1.98
CA ALA A 125 4.74 2.55 1.88
C ALA A 125 4.00 1.73 0.81
N ILE A 126 2.73 2.03 0.55
CA ILE A 126 1.90 1.31 -0.42
C ILE A 126 1.98 1.96 -1.81
N TRP A 127 1.88 3.28 -1.88
CA TRP A 127 1.75 4.01 -3.13
C TRP A 127 3.09 4.29 -3.82
N LEU A 128 4.15 4.63 -3.05
CA LEU A 128 5.46 4.98 -3.60
C LEU A 128 6.13 3.85 -4.38
N PRO A 129 6.10 2.57 -3.93
CA PRO A 129 6.68 1.46 -4.69
C PRO A 129 6.06 1.30 -6.08
N ALA A 130 4.73 1.31 -6.16
CA ALA A 130 4.02 1.12 -7.42
C ALA A 130 4.29 2.26 -8.42
N THR A 131 4.33 3.51 -7.94
CA THR A 131 4.63 4.67 -8.78
C THR A 131 6.08 4.72 -9.21
N LEU A 132 7.01 4.37 -8.33
CA LEU A 132 8.44 4.29 -8.67
C LEU A 132 8.67 3.25 -9.78
N ILE A 133 8.10 2.05 -9.63
CA ILE A 133 8.20 0.99 -10.62
C ILE A 133 7.60 1.41 -11.96
N ALA A 134 6.40 1.98 -11.95
CA ALA A 134 5.74 2.43 -13.17
C ALA A 134 6.51 3.56 -13.88
N HIS A 135 7.01 4.53 -13.12
CA HIS A 135 7.82 5.61 -13.65
C HIS A 135 9.14 5.09 -14.26
N THR A 136 9.83 4.22 -13.52
CA THR A 136 11.09 3.61 -13.99
C THR A 136 10.86 2.81 -15.25
N ALA A 137 9.83 1.94 -15.26
CA ALA A 137 9.49 1.19 -16.46
C ALA A 137 9.24 2.10 -17.66
N GLY A 138 8.48 3.19 -17.49
CA GLY A 138 8.20 4.14 -18.57
C GLY A 138 9.41 4.94 -19.07
N ALA A 139 10.34 5.27 -18.19
CA ALA A 139 11.50 6.08 -18.50
C ALA A 139 12.66 5.32 -19.17
N LEU A 140 12.65 3.97 -19.12
CA LEU A 140 13.75 3.17 -19.66
C LEU A 140 13.77 3.18 -21.21
N PRO A 141 14.93 3.51 -21.83
CA PRO A 141 15.09 3.45 -23.28
C PRO A 141 14.91 2.02 -23.83
N PRO A 142 14.45 1.86 -25.08
CA PRO A 142 14.25 0.53 -25.71
C PRO A 142 15.49 -0.36 -25.66
N ALA A 143 16.67 0.21 -25.87
CA ALA A 143 17.94 -0.53 -25.81
C ALA A 143 18.19 -1.14 -24.41
N LYS A 144 17.88 -0.39 -23.34
CA LYS A 144 18.04 -0.88 -21.97
C LYS A 144 16.99 -1.93 -21.60
N ARG A 145 15.78 -1.76 -22.09
CA ARG A 145 14.74 -2.79 -21.97
C ARG A 145 15.16 -4.11 -22.64
N ALA A 146 15.77 -4.03 -23.84
CA ALA A 146 16.27 -5.20 -24.56
C ALA A 146 17.47 -5.87 -23.85
N GLU A 147 18.35 -5.08 -23.23
CA GLU A 147 19.45 -5.60 -22.40
C GLU A 147 18.91 -6.40 -21.21
N ILE A 148 18.01 -5.80 -20.42
CA ILE A 148 17.41 -6.47 -19.26
C ILE A 148 16.60 -7.71 -19.67
N GLY A 149 15.92 -7.65 -20.82
CA GLY A 149 15.21 -8.81 -21.38
C GLY A 149 16.15 -9.97 -21.75
N ARG A 150 17.32 -9.67 -22.31
CA ARG A 150 18.35 -10.69 -22.60
C ARG A 150 18.95 -11.27 -21.31
N ASP A 151 19.15 -10.46 -20.31
CA ASP A 151 19.61 -10.94 -19.00
C ASP A 151 18.58 -11.87 -18.35
N ALA A 152 17.28 -11.50 -18.43
CA ALA A 152 16.19 -12.37 -17.96
C ALA A 152 16.11 -13.69 -18.77
N LEU A 153 16.35 -13.66 -20.08
CA LEU A 153 16.45 -14.86 -20.92
C LEU A 153 17.61 -15.74 -20.47
N GLY A 154 18.74 -15.15 -20.06
CA GLY A 154 19.87 -15.85 -19.48
C GLY A 154 19.52 -16.56 -18.18
N ASP A 155 18.66 -15.98 -17.33
CA ASP A 155 18.15 -16.63 -16.13
C ASP A 155 17.21 -17.80 -16.47
N LEU A 156 16.30 -17.60 -17.44
CA LEU A 156 15.44 -18.69 -17.95
C LEU A 156 16.25 -19.86 -18.48
N ALA A 157 17.35 -19.60 -19.19
CA ALA A 157 18.19 -20.65 -19.79
C ALA A 157 18.75 -21.64 -18.77
N ARG A 158 18.81 -21.28 -17.49
CA ARG A 158 19.22 -22.20 -16.42
C ARG A 158 18.18 -23.30 -16.17
N LEU A 159 16.90 -23.02 -16.44
CA LEU A 159 15.80 -23.98 -16.23
C LEU A 159 15.36 -24.64 -17.54
N THR A 160 15.33 -23.90 -18.65
CA THR A 160 14.82 -24.36 -19.95
C THR A 160 15.91 -24.82 -20.91
N GLY A 161 17.18 -24.64 -20.52
CA GLY A 161 18.31 -24.73 -21.47
C GLY A 161 18.42 -23.47 -22.35
N THR A 162 19.52 -23.35 -23.07
CA THR A 162 19.72 -22.26 -24.01
C THR A 162 18.67 -22.29 -25.13
N PRO A 163 18.19 -21.13 -25.60
CA PRO A 163 17.31 -21.07 -26.77
C PRO A 163 17.89 -21.80 -27.97
N CYS A 164 17.02 -22.28 -28.84
CA CYS A 164 17.41 -22.97 -30.06
C CYS A 164 17.96 -21.96 -31.08
N GLU A 165 19.12 -22.22 -31.67
CA GLU A 165 19.86 -21.27 -32.50
C GLU A 165 20.51 -21.91 -33.72
N SER A 166 19.81 -22.79 -34.48
CA SER A 166 20.35 -23.17 -35.78
C SER A 166 20.34 -21.96 -36.72
N ALA A 167 21.39 -21.79 -37.54
CA ALA A 167 21.53 -20.59 -38.39
C ALA A 167 20.34 -20.36 -39.32
N LEU A 168 19.87 -21.43 -39.99
CA LEU A 168 18.71 -21.35 -40.88
C LEU A 168 17.41 -21.12 -40.10
N GLY A 169 17.23 -21.80 -38.97
CA GLY A 169 16.06 -21.60 -38.12
C GLY A 169 15.99 -20.19 -37.56
N ARG A 170 17.10 -19.60 -37.12
CA ARG A 170 17.18 -18.23 -36.65
C ARG A 170 16.75 -17.24 -37.75
N ALA A 171 17.30 -17.38 -38.97
CA ALA A 171 16.93 -16.55 -40.10
C ALA A 171 15.45 -16.69 -40.45
N ALA A 172 14.88 -17.89 -40.34
CA ALA A 172 13.44 -18.11 -40.55
C ALA A 172 12.59 -17.48 -39.46
N ALA A 173 13.02 -17.57 -38.19
CA ALA A 173 12.34 -16.88 -37.07
C ALA A 173 12.35 -15.34 -37.23
N ASP A 174 13.45 -14.77 -37.71
CA ASP A 174 13.54 -13.34 -37.95
C ASP A 174 12.62 -12.92 -39.14
N ARG A 175 12.57 -13.70 -40.22
CA ARG A 175 11.59 -13.46 -41.31
C ARG A 175 10.13 -13.58 -40.84
N LEU A 176 9.84 -14.55 -39.98
CA LEU A 176 8.51 -14.68 -39.37
C LEU A 176 8.16 -13.45 -38.54
N ALA A 177 9.09 -12.96 -37.74
CA ALA A 177 8.90 -11.77 -36.93
C ALA A 177 8.64 -10.52 -37.77
N GLU A 178 9.45 -10.29 -38.79
CA GLU A 178 9.27 -9.19 -39.75
C GLU A 178 7.93 -9.28 -40.48
N ARG A 179 7.55 -10.51 -40.90
CA ARG A 179 6.29 -10.75 -41.58
C ARG A 179 5.06 -10.48 -40.76
N LEU A 180 5.08 -10.81 -39.44
CA LEU A 180 3.95 -10.63 -38.52
C LEU A 180 3.88 -9.23 -37.92
N PHE A 181 5.02 -8.58 -37.66
CA PHE A 181 5.11 -7.36 -36.87
C PHE A 181 5.66 -6.15 -37.64
N GLY A 182 6.12 -6.32 -38.89
CA GLY A 182 6.56 -5.23 -39.73
C GLY A 182 7.92 -4.66 -39.31
N THR A 183 8.05 -3.32 -39.38
CA THR A 183 9.34 -2.60 -39.24
C THR A 183 9.92 -2.59 -37.83
N GLU A 184 9.13 -2.90 -36.84
CA GLU A 184 9.57 -3.03 -35.44
C GLU A 184 9.28 -4.45 -34.91
N PRO A 185 9.97 -5.46 -35.43
CA PRO A 185 9.66 -6.85 -35.09
C PRO A 185 9.97 -7.16 -33.62
N TYR A 186 9.26 -8.14 -33.11
CA TYR A 186 9.66 -8.82 -31.90
C TYR A 186 10.80 -9.79 -32.21
N ARG A 187 11.73 -9.97 -31.26
CA ARG A 187 12.67 -11.07 -31.32
C ARG A 187 11.98 -12.35 -30.83
N ILE A 188 11.87 -13.35 -31.68
CA ILE A 188 11.29 -14.64 -31.34
C ILE A 188 12.41 -15.57 -30.84
N GLU A 189 12.28 -16.07 -29.62
CA GLU A 189 13.19 -17.05 -29.02
C GLU A 189 12.47 -18.37 -28.84
N VAL A 190 12.99 -19.44 -29.44
CA VAL A 190 12.39 -20.76 -29.36
C VAL A 190 13.06 -21.55 -28.23
N LEU A 191 12.26 -22.02 -27.28
CA LEU A 191 12.71 -22.83 -26.15
C LEU A 191 12.39 -24.31 -26.40
N ARG A 192 13.25 -25.19 -25.89
CA ARG A 192 13.05 -26.66 -26.03
C ARG A 192 11.85 -27.13 -25.23
N GLU A 193 11.66 -26.56 -24.05
CA GLU A 193 10.61 -26.93 -23.11
C GLU A 193 10.46 -25.81 -22.03
N GLY A 194 9.45 -25.95 -21.18
CA GLY A 194 9.26 -25.09 -20.02
C GLY A 194 8.07 -24.15 -20.11
N LEU A 195 7.48 -23.96 -21.28
CA LEU A 195 6.34 -23.03 -21.46
C LEU A 195 4.95 -23.70 -21.36
N ALA A 196 4.87 -24.92 -20.87
CA ALA A 196 3.60 -25.64 -20.80
C ALA A 196 2.54 -24.89 -19.94
N GLN A 197 2.94 -24.33 -18.79
CA GLN A 197 2.02 -23.63 -17.89
C GLN A 197 1.63 -22.24 -18.41
N THR A 198 2.45 -21.65 -19.28
CA THR A 198 2.16 -20.35 -19.92
C THR A 198 1.35 -20.48 -21.20
N GLY A 199 0.92 -21.68 -21.56
CA GLY A 199 0.18 -21.94 -22.80
C GLY A 199 1.09 -22.00 -24.04
N GLY A 200 2.38 -22.26 -23.87
CA GLY A 200 3.35 -22.42 -24.96
C GLY A 200 4.04 -21.13 -25.41
N THR A 201 3.65 -19.97 -24.89
CA THR A 201 4.27 -18.67 -25.17
C THR A 201 4.43 -17.83 -23.92
N ALA A 202 5.41 -16.93 -23.93
CA ALA A 202 5.60 -15.89 -22.92
C ALA A 202 6.29 -14.68 -23.56
N HIS A 203 6.41 -13.57 -22.83
CA HIS A 203 7.11 -12.39 -23.33
C HIS A 203 8.04 -11.81 -22.26
N LEU A 204 9.13 -11.19 -22.73
CA LEU A 204 10.11 -10.51 -21.90
C LEU A 204 10.21 -9.03 -22.29
N PRO A 205 10.78 -8.18 -21.43
CA PRO A 205 11.09 -6.80 -21.76
C PRO A 205 11.94 -6.69 -23.04
N GLY A 206 11.81 -5.60 -23.77
CA GLY A 206 12.61 -5.35 -24.96
C GLY A 206 12.12 -6.05 -26.22
N ARG A 207 10.81 -6.36 -26.29
CA ARG A 207 10.15 -6.97 -27.46
C ARG A 207 10.66 -8.40 -27.75
N ILE A 208 10.83 -9.21 -26.72
CA ILE A 208 11.22 -10.61 -26.87
C ILE A 208 9.99 -11.48 -26.62
N LEU A 209 9.65 -12.33 -27.59
CA LEU A 209 8.61 -13.36 -27.47
C LEU A 209 9.28 -14.72 -27.34
N LEU A 210 8.84 -15.49 -26.36
CA LEU A 210 9.25 -16.86 -26.13
C LEU A 210 8.20 -17.81 -26.72
N MET A 211 8.64 -18.87 -27.36
CA MET A 211 7.77 -19.89 -27.94
C MET A 211 8.31 -21.27 -27.65
N ASP A 212 7.45 -22.19 -27.24
CA ASP A 212 7.79 -23.60 -27.12
C ASP A 212 7.95 -24.23 -28.51
N ARG A 213 9.01 -25.03 -28.71
CA ARG A 213 9.26 -25.73 -29.96
C ARG A 213 8.07 -26.61 -30.41
N ALA A 214 7.31 -27.13 -29.48
CA ALA A 214 6.14 -27.97 -29.77
C ALA A 214 5.11 -27.22 -30.64
N LEU A 215 4.98 -25.89 -30.50
CA LEU A 215 4.09 -25.07 -31.34
C LEU A 215 4.56 -24.92 -32.78
N ILE A 216 5.81 -25.31 -33.06
CA ILE A 216 6.40 -25.29 -34.39
C ILE A 216 6.48 -26.70 -34.95
N GLU A 217 7.00 -27.64 -34.17
CA GLU A 217 7.27 -29.02 -34.64
C GLU A 217 5.99 -29.85 -34.82
N ALA A 218 4.92 -29.57 -34.02
CA ALA A 218 3.67 -30.34 -34.07
C ALA A 218 2.74 -29.96 -35.24
N HIS A 219 3.06 -28.94 -36.01
CA HIS A 219 2.16 -28.41 -37.04
C HIS A 219 2.83 -28.36 -38.41
N GLU A 220 2.03 -28.72 -39.41
CA GLU A 220 2.51 -28.72 -40.81
C GLU A 220 2.65 -27.29 -41.39
N THR A 221 1.89 -26.35 -40.79
CA THR A 221 1.78 -24.99 -41.35
C THR A 221 2.04 -23.91 -40.29
N PRO A 222 2.54 -22.72 -40.68
CA PRO A 222 2.93 -21.68 -39.71
C PRO A 222 1.78 -20.93 -39.05
N GLU A 223 0.52 -21.14 -39.47
CA GLU A 223 -0.63 -20.39 -39.01
C GLU A 223 -0.87 -20.52 -37.49
N VAL A 224 -0.66 -21.72 -36.96
CA VAL A 224 -0.82 -21.96 -35.52
C VAL A 224 0.23 -21.16 -34.74
N ALA A 225 1.51 -21.32 -35.10
CA ALA A 225 2.61 -20.59 -34.47
C ALA A 225 2.42 -19.07 -34.59
N ALA A 226 2.01 -18.58 -35.75
CA ALA A 226 1.69 -17.17 -35.98
C ALA A 226 0.55 -16.69 -35.10
N GLY A 227 -0.49 -17.50 -34.91
CA GLY A 227 -1.62 -17.20 -34.03
C GLY A 227 -1.19 -17.04 -32.58
N TYR A 228 -0.37 -17.94 -32.07
CA TYR A 228 0.18 -17.87 -30.73
C TYR A 228 1.07 -16.64 -30.52
N LEU A 229 1.94 -16.31 -31.50
CA LEU A 229 2.79 -15.12 -31.46
C LEU A 229 1.98 -13.82 -31.46
N LEU A 230 0.93 -13.74 -32.28
CA LEU A 230 0.05 -12.57 -32.32
C LEU A 230 -0.75 -12.40 -31.01
N ALA A 231 -1.22 -13.50 -30.43
CA ALA A 231 -1.88 -13.49 -29.14
C ALA A 231 -0.92 -13.04 -28.02
N GLU A 232 0.33 -13.53 -28.04
CA GLU A 232 1.34 -13.14 -27.07
C GLU A 232 1.78 -11.68 -27.21
N ALA A 233 1.87 -11.19 -28.44
CA ALA A 233 2.15 -9.77 -28.69
C ALA A 233 1.06 -8.87 -28.11
N LEU A 234 -0.22 -9.25 -28.23
CA LEU A 234 -1.33 -8.52 -27.59
C LEU A 234 -1.22 -8.53 -26.06
N ARG A 235 -0.80 -9.65 -25.46
CA ARG A 235 -0.53 -9.71 -24.01
C ARG A 235 0.61 -8.78 -23.62
N ALA A 236 1.68 -8.78 -24.40
CA ALA A 236 2.84 -7.90 -24.17
C ALA A 236 2.51 -6.40 -24.33
N GLU A 237 1.57 -6.06 -25.23
CA GLU A 237 1.07 -4.70 -25.41
C GLU A 237 0.11 -4.28 -24.27
N ALA A 238 -0.69 -5.21 -23.76
CA ALA A 238 -1.64 -4.95 -22.66
C ALA A 238 -0.93 -4.84 -21.31
N SER A 239 0.18 -5.53 -21.12
CA SER A 239 0.95 -5.55 -19.87
C SER A 239 2.42 -5.22 -20.13
N ASP A 240 2.93 -4.12 -19.57
CA ASP A 240 4.36 -3.79 -19.72
C ASP A 240 5.22 -4.82 -18.98
N ALA A 241 5.89 -5.70 -19.74
CA ALA A 241 6.78 -6.73 -19.21
C ALA A 241 7.90 -6.16 -18.32
N MET A 242 8.40 -4.94 -18.61
CA MET A 242 9.39 -4.27 -17.78
C MET A 242 8.81 -3.91 -16.41
N ARG A 243 7.58 -3.42 -16.38
CA ARG A 243 6.88 -3.11 -15.13
C ARG A 243 6.65 -4.37 -14.30
N ALA A 244 6.23 -5.46 -14.95
CA ALA A 244 6.04 -6.74 -14.28
C ALA A 244 7.36 -7.27 -13.69
N LEU A 245 8.45 -7.23 -14.45
CA LEU A 245 9.78 -7.63 -14.01
C LEU A 245 10.28 -6.76 -12.84
N LEU A 246 10.14 -5.44 -12.92
CA LEU A 246 10.55 -4.54 -11.85
C LEU A 246 9.73 -4.71 -10.56
N ALA A 247 8.47 -5.14 -10.67
CA ALA A 247 7.66 -5.49 -9.51
C ALA A 247 8.19 -6.73 -8.78
N GLU A 248 8.66 -7.72 -9.53
CA GLU A 248 9.27 -8.95 -8.96
C GLU A 248 10.63 -8.67 -8.30
N VAL A 249 11.52 -7.93 -8.97
CA VAL A 249 12.85 -7.62 -8.39
C VAL A 249 12.78 -6.62 -7.23
N GLY A 250 11.67 -5.89 -7.11
CA GLY A 250 11.38 -5.02 -6.00
C GLY A 250 11.98 -3.62 -6.06
N VAL A 251 11.59 -2.81 -5.07
CA VAL A 251 11.89 -1.36 -5.03
C VAL A 251 13.39 -1.07 -4.92
N ALA A 252 14.13 -1.86 -4.16
CA ALA A 252 15.56 -1.64 -3.96
C ALA A 252 16.36 -1.80 -5.27
N ALA A 253 16.08 -2.87 -6.02
CA ALA A 253 16.69 -3.09 -7.33
C ALA A 253 16.25 -2.03 -8.35
N THR A 254 14.97 -1.64 -8.33
CA THR A 254 14.43 -0.56 -9.18
C THR A 254 15.09 0.78 -8.89
N SER A 255 15.30 1.14 -7.61
CA SER A 255 16.00 2.36 -7.21
C SER A 255 17.45 2.36 -7.68
N ARG A 256 18.12 1.22 -7.58
CA ARG A 256 19.49 1.07 -8.09
C ARG A 256 19.54 1.23 -9.61
N LEU A 257 18.60 0.62 -10.33
CA LEU A 257 18.50 0.79 -11.79
C LEU A 257 18.36 2.25 -12.19
N LEU A 258 17.55 3.03 -11.45
CA LEU A 258 17.40 4.47 -11.71
C LEU A 258 18.67 5.27 -11.45
N THR A 259 19.43 4.93 -10.41
CA THR A 259 20.60 5.69 -9.99
C THR A 259 21.88 5.31 -10.70
N THR A 260 22.05 4.03 -11.03
CA THR A 260 23.28 3.48 -11.62
C THR A 260 23.11 3.02 -13.07
N GLY A 261 21.89 2.95 -13.57
CA GLY A 261 21.59 2.41 -14.91
C GLY A 261 21.69 0.88 -15.01
N SER A 262 21.88 0.16 -13.90
CA SER A 262 22.06 -1.29 -13.89
C SER A 262 21.29 -1.97 -12.77
N LEU A 263 20.76 -3.18 -13.02
CA LEU A 263 20.23 -4.03 -11.98
C LEU A 263 21.37 -4.67 -11.18
N PRO A 264 21.15 -5.03 -9.89
CA PRO A 264 22.08 -5.89 -9.16
C PRO A 264 22.29 -7.21 -9.90
N PRO A 265 23.49 -7.81 -9.87
CA PRO A 265 23.79 -9.07 -10.58
C PRO A 265 22.83 -10.23 -10.26
N ASP A 266 22.33 -10.25 -9.02
CA ASP A 266 21.44 -11.31 -8.55
C ASP A 266 19.95 -10.94 -8.61
N ALA A 267 19.61 -9.75 -9.11
CA ALA A 267 18.24 -9.25 -9.09
C ALA A 267 17.27 -10.09 -9.95
N LEU A 268 17.78 -10.68 -11.02
CA LEU A 268 16.99 -11.51 -11.94
C LEU A 268 16.94 -13.00 -11.51
N ARG A 269 17.66 -13.37 -10.42
CA ARG A 269 17.66 -14.74 -9.96
C ARG A 269 16.29 -15.14 -9.41
N GLY A 270 15.70 -16.20 -9.96
CA GLY A 270 14.36 -16.68 -9.59
C GLY A 270 13.22 -16.08 -10.42
N ILE A 271 13.51 -15.16 -11.33
CA ILE A 271 12.48 -14.63 -12.25
C ILE A 271 12.00 -15.69 -13.23
N ALA A 272 12.87 -16.60 -13.61
CA ALA A 272 12.54 -17.71 -14.51
C ALA A 272 11.34 -18.51 -13.99
N GLU A 273 11.34 -18.89 -12.72
CA GLU A 273 10.24 -19.64 -12.11
C GLU A 273 8.92 -18.87 -12.17
N THR A 274 8.95 -17.58 -11.89
CA THR A 274 7.75 -16.73 -11.95
C THR A 274 7.21 -16.61 -13.37
N ILE A 275 8.07 -16.45 -14.37
CA ILE A 275 7.67 -16.35 -15.77
C ILE A 275 7.09 -17.68 -16.24
N LEU A 276 7.77 -18.78 -16.00
CA LEU A 276 7.41 -20.12 -16.48
C LEU A 276 6.14 -20.69 -15.83
N THR A 277 5.79 -20.23 -14.64
CA THR A 277 4.60 -20.70 -13.89
C THR A 277 3.39 -19.77 -14.02
N ARG A 278 3.55 -18.61 -14.65
CA ARG A 278 2.47 -17.63 -14.81
C ARG A 278 1.48 -18.08 -15.88
N PRO A 279 0.20 -18.31 -15.56
CA PRO A 279 -0.79 -18.64 -16.57
C PRO A 279 -0.96 -17.47 -17.55
N PRO A 280 -1.23 -17.75 -18.83
CA PRO A 280 -1.39 -16.70 -19.84
C PRO A 280 -2.63 -15.85 -19.51
N ALA A 281 -2.49 -14.52 -19.61
CA ALA A 281 -3.63 -13.62 -19.51
C ALA A 281 -4.59 -13.84 -20.66
N GLU A 282 -5.88 -13.68 -20.42
CA GLU A 282 -6.89 -13.74 -21.48
C GLU A 282 -6.68 -12.59 -22.47
N VAL A 283 -6.84 -12.93 -23.76
CA VAL A 283 -6.82 -11.97 -24.85
C VAL A 283 -8.25 -11.84 -25.40
N ASP A 284 -8.69 -10.61 -25.61
CA ASP A 284 -9.98 -10.38 -26.26
C ASP A 284 -10.02 -10.99 -27.65
N ALA A 285 -11.05 -11.81 -27.90
CA ALA A 285 -11.14 -12.57 -29.15
C ALA A 285 -11.34 -11.66 -30.35
N SER A 286 -12.01 -10.52 -30.19
CA SER A 286 -12.22 -9.55 -31.29
C SER A 286 -10.95 -8.80 -31.63
N ALA A 287 -10.16 -8.40 -30.63
CA ALA A 287 -8.87 -7.78 -30.83
C ALA A 287 -7.87 -8.74 -31.51
N LEU A 288 -7.88 -10.02 -31.10
CA LEU A 288 -7.06 -11.04 -31.72
C LEU A 288 -7.46 -11.31 -33.16
N ALA A 289 -8.77 -11.44 -33.44
CA ALA A 289 -9.29 -11.59 -34.79
C ALA A 289 -8.88 -10.42 -35.70
N ALA A 290 -9.02 -9.20 -35.20
CA ALA A 290 -8.61 -8.00 -35.92
C ALA A 290 -7.10 -7.99 -36.19
N ARG A 291 -6.26 -8.36 -35.22
CA ARG A 291 -4.80 -8.47 -35.37
C ARG A 291 -4.41 -9.53 -36.38
N MET A 292 -5.04 -10.71 -36.35
CA MET A 292 -4.81 -11.78 -37.31
C MET A 292 -5.22 -11.36 -38.74
N ALA A 293 -6.37 -10.70 -38.88
CA ALA A 293 -6.84 -10.16 -40.12
C ALA A 293 -5.85 -9.14 -40.71
N ALA A 294 -5.37 -8.19 -39.94
CA ALA A 294 -4.38 -7.20 -40.33
C ALA A 294 -3.04 -7.83 -40.76
N ALA A 295 -2.61 -8.88 -40.02
CA ALA A 295 -1.44 -9.66 -40.34
C ALA A 295 -1.64 -10.61 -41.55
N GLY A 296 -2.85 -10.77 -42.05
CA GLY A 296 -3.16 -11.70 -43.12
C GLY A 296 -3.08 -13.18 -42.70
N VAL A 297 -3.19 -13.49 -41.42
CA VAL A 297 -3.12 -14.84 -40.85
C VAL A 297 -4.54 -15.40 -40.68
N ARG A 298 -4.76 -16.68 -41.00
CA ARG A 298 -6.03 -17.34 -40.73
C ARG A 298 -6.16 -17.64 -39.22
N ALA A 299 -7.31 -17.31 -38.66
CA ALA A 299 -7.58 -17.51 -37.25
C ALA A 299 -8.01 -18.95 -36.90
N GLU A 300 -8.62 -19.66 -37.87
CA GLU A 300 -9.21 -20.98 -37.63
C GLU A 300 -8.20 -22.02 -37.11
N PRO A 301 -6.97 -22.19 -37.68
CA PRO A 301 -6.01 -23.17 -37.21
C PRO A 301 -5.61 -22.93 -35.73
N TYR A 302 -5.40 -21.68 -35.35
CA TYR A 302 -5.12 -21.31 -33.97
C TYR A 302 -6.34 -21.56 -33.06
N ALA A 303 -7.54 -21.17 -33.52
CA ALA A 303 -8.77 -21.29 -32.73
C ALA A 303 -9.10 -22.74 -32.39
N GLN A 304 -8.90 -23.66 -33.35
CA GLN A 304 -9.13 -25.10 -33.14
C GLN A 304 -8.27 -25.67 -32.00
N LEU A 305 -7.04 -25.18 -31.86
CA LEU A 305 -6.10 -25.67 -30.86
C LEU A 305 -6.19 -24.91 -29.53
N ALA A 306 -6.15 -23.59 -29.58
CA ALA A 306 -6.01 -22.73 -28.40
C ALA A 306 -7.36 -22.31 -27.79
N ARG A 307 -8.43 -22.25 -28.62
CA ARG A 307 -9.77 -21.77 -28.21
C ARG A 307 -10.87 -22.58 -28.92
N PRO A 308 -10.95 -23.88 -28.67
CA PRO A 308 -11.92 -24.72 -29.35
C PRO A 308 -13.35 -24.20 -29.06
N GLY A 309 -14.09 -23.95 -30.15
CA GLY A 309 -15.46 -23.47 -30.09
C GLY A 309 -15.65 -21.96 -29.94
N ASP A 310 -14.59 -21.15 -30.02
CA ASP A 310 -14.70 -19.67 -30.04
C ASP A 310 -15.36 -19.21 -31.37
N PRO A 311 -16.61 -18.69 -31.32
CA PRO A 311 -17.33 -18.31 -32.53
C PRO A 311 -16.73 -17.07 -33.19
N THR A 312 -16.06 -16.21 -32.42
CA THR A 312 -15.54 -14.93 -32.90
C THR A 312 -14.40 -15.12 -33.89
N LEU A 313 -13.45 -15.99 -33.55
CA LEU A 313 -12.30 -16.30 -34.42
C LEU A 313 -12.75 -17.02 -35.70
N ALA A 314 -13.67 -17.98 -35.57
CA ALA A 314 -14.24 -18.69 -36.73
C ALA A 314 -15.06 -17.75 -37.63
N ALA A 315 -15.79 -16.79 -37.05
CA ALA A 315 -16.54 -15.80 -37.82
C ALA A 315 -15.61 -14.82 -38.55
N ALA A 316 -14.49 -14.45 -37.95
CA ALA A 316 -13.52 -13.56 -38.57
C ALA A 316 -12.94 -14.11 -39.85
N ASP A 317 -12.60 -15.40 -39.90
CA ASP A 317 -12.10 -16.04 -41.14
C ASP A 317 -13.19 -16.15 -42.19
N ARG A 318 -14.45 -16.40 -41.83
CA ARG A 318 -15.57 -16.43 -42.78
C ARG A 318 -15.93 -15.07 -43.36
N ALA A 319 -15.78 -14.02 -42.58
CA ALA A 319 -16.03 -12.64 -42.99
C ALA A 319 -14.89 -12.05 -43.81
N ARG A 320 -13.79 -12.74 -43.96
CA ARG A 320 -12.60 -12.29 -44.66
C ARG A 320 -12.84 -12.16 -46.16
N THR A 321 -12.56 -10.98 -46.71
CA THR A 321 -12.66 -10.68 -48.13
C THR A 321 -11.34 -10.83 -48.88
N GLU A 322 -10.22 -10.64 -48.15
CA GLU A 322 -8.87 -10.77 -48.70
C GLU A 322 -8.33 -12.21 -48.51
N PRO A 323 -7.61 -12.75 -49.51
CA PRO A 323 -6.95 -14.03 -49.37
C PRO A 323 -5.92 -14.00 -48.22
N ALA A 324 -5.72 -15.14 -47.58
CA ALA A 324 -4.64 -15.26 -46.61
C ALA A 324 -3.30 -15.04 -47.31
N ARG A 325 -2.43 -14.28 -46.64
CA ARG A 325 -1.10 -14.01 -47.17
C ARG A 325 -0.14 -15.12 -46.74
N LEU A 326 0.79 -15.49 -47.60
CA LEU A 326 1.85 -16.42 -47.21
C LEU A 326 2.57 -15.90 -45.95
N ILE A 327 2.67 -16.72 -44.93
CA ILE A 327 3.32 -16.36 -43.67
C ILE A 327 4.82 -16.59 -43.80
N LEU A 328 5.20 -17.80 -44.19
CA LEU A 328 6.59 -18.18 -44.53
C LEU A 328 6.59 -19.09 -45.79
N PRO A 329 7.63 -19.03 -46.63
CA PRO A 329 7.90 -20.08 -47.60
C PRO A 329 8.13 -21.45 -46.91
N ASP A 330 7.83 -22.54 -47.59
CA ASP A 330 7.95 -23.89 -47.03
C ASP A 330 9.38 -24.19 -46.59
N GLU A 331 10.38 -23.74 -47.30
CA GLU A 331 11.80 -23.89 -46.97
C GLU A 331 12.13 -23.22 -45.61
N ASP A 332 11.57 -22.05 -45.37
CA ASP A 332 11.75 -21.32 -44.12
C ASP A 332 10.97 -21.96 -42.96
N TRP A 333 9.78 -22.48 -43.26
CA TRP A 333 9.02 -23.20 -42.26
C TRP A 333 9.74 -24.48 -41.80
N VAL A 334 10.24 -25.28 -42.72
CA VAL A 334 11.06 -26.47 -42.46
C VAL A 334 12.35 -26.10 -41.70
N ALA A 335 13.00 -25.00 -42.07
CA ALA A 335 14.19 -24.51 -41.37
C ALA A 335 13.84 -24.10 -39.90
N LEU A 336 12.67 -23.47 -39.68
CA LEU A 336 12.20 -23.10 -38.36
C LEU A 336 11.82 -24.33 -37.51
N GLN A 337 11.20 -25.34 -38.13
CA GLN A 337 10.93 -26.63 -37.45
C GLN A 337 12.24 -27.32 -37.01
N GLY A 338 13.31 -27.17 -37.78
CA GLY A 338 14.65 -27.68 -37.46
C GLY A 338 15.47 -26.79 -36.53
N ILE A 339 14.93 -25.68 -35.97
CA ILE A 339 15.71 -24.69 -35.21
C ILE A 339 16.40 -25.28 -34.00
N CYS A 340 15.82 -26.31 -33.36
CA CYS A 340 16.35 -27.00 -32.21
C CYS A 340 17.25 -28.22 -32.55
N GLN A 341 17.38 -28.53 -33.79
CA GLN A 341 18.28 -29.60 -34.26
C GLN A 341 19.72 -29.04 -34.35
N ARG A 342 20.69 -29.84 -33.92
CA ARG A 342 22.12 -29.46 -33.96
C ARG A 342 22.72 -29.69 -35.33
#